data_c357039471fe87d7912b32333e7479ac
#
_entry.id   c357039471fe87d7912b32333e7479ac
#
_cell.length_a   1.000
_cell.length_b   1.000
_cell.length_c   1.000
_cell.angle_alpha   90.00
_cell.angle_beta   90.00
_cell.angle_gamma   90.00
#
_symmetry.space_group_name_H-M   'P 1'
#
loop_
_entity.id
_entity.type
_entity.pdbx_description
1 polymer ?
#
loop_
_entity_poly.entity_id
_entity_poly.type
_entity_poly.pdbx_seq_one_letter_code
_entity_poly.pdbx_strand_id
1 'polypeptide(L)'
;MERRKFLFRSVQASALLLISGNMFASALPMFNPKKKKKVYFHYLLFWLRKDLSGPEVKEFENFFEGLKKLPYQKNLRYGKPAASSPRSVLDSTFTYNACMEFDSLEELEAYGKLPEHLALVQKYKPFFERMLVYDTVYN
;
A
#
# COMPACT_ATOMS: atom_id res chain seq x y z
N MET A 1 18.19 -91.03 -0.19
CA MET A 1 16.74 -91.27 -0.49
C MET A 1 16.26 -90.09 -1.31
N GLU A 2 16.28 -90.20 -2.60
CA GLU A 2 15.11 -90.48 -3.48
C GLU A 2 14.02 -89.44 -3.33
N ARG A 3 13.83 -88.71 -4.32
CA ARG A 3 13.06 -88.71 -5.60
C ARG A 3 12.04 -87.62 -5.54
N ARG A 4 11.60 -86.90 -6.50
CA ARG A 4 11.47 -87.08 -7.95
C ARG A 4 11.12 -85.71 -8.59
N LYS A 5 11.63 -85.57 -9.79
CA LYS A 5 11.23 -84.59 -10.82
C LYS A 5 9.74 -84.62 -11.12
N PHE A 6 9.14 -83.47 -11.42
CA PHE A 6 8.14 -83.45 -12.49
C PHE A 6 8.17 -82.12 -13.25
N LEU A 7 8.50 -82.29 -14.50
CA LEU A 7 8.35 -81.28 -15.53
C LEU A 7 6.87 -81.21 -15.97
N PHE A 8 6.31 -80.05 -16.12
CA PHE A 8 5.30 -79.83 -17.15
C PHE A 8 5.48 -78.48 -17.80
N ARG A 9 5.69 -78.59 -19.10
CA ARG A 9 5.62 -77.48 -20.08
C ARG A 9 4.12 -77.19 -20.30
N SER A 10 3.80 -75.93 -20.41
CA SER A 10 2.82 -75.53 -21.41
C SER A 10 2.99 -74.04 -21.73
N VAL A 11 3.12 -73.87 -23.00
CA VAL A 11 3.16 -72.65 -23.78
C VAL A 11 1.79 -72.06 -23.86
N GLN A 12 1.67 -70.74 -23.82
CA GLN A 12 0.80 -69.89 -24.67
C GLN A 12 0.72 -68.51 -24.09
N ALA A 13 1.22 -67.57 -24.83
CA ALA A 13 0.62 -66.69 -25.80
C ALA A 13 0.08 -65.40 -25.24
N SER A 14 0.84 -64.37 -25.53
CA SER A 14 0.45 -63.04 -25.99
C SER A 14 -0.81 -62.39 -25.49
N ALA A 15 -0.65 -61.34 -24.75
CA ALA A 15 -1.43 -60.11 -24.95
C ALA A 15 -0.65 -58.89 -24.48
N LEU A 16 0.00 -58.20 -25.38
CA LEU A 16 0.44 -56.84 -25.17
C LEU A 16 -0.78 -55.93 -25.03
N LEU A 17 -1.16 -55.58 -23.86
CA LEU A 17 -2.05 -54.43 -23.61
C LEU A 17 -1.16 -53.21 -23.36
N LEU A 18 -0.95 -52.44 -24.44
CA LEU A 18 -0.44 -51.09 -24.34
C LEU A 18 -1.53 -50.21 -23.70
N ILE A 19 -1.48 -50.09 -22.37
CA ILE A 19 -2.24 -49.06 -21.67
C ILE A 19 -1.42 -47.78 -21.83
N SER A 20 -1.79 -47.01 -22.86
CA SER A 20 -1.38 -45.60 -22.95
C SER A 20 -2.02 -44.85 -21.78
N GLY A 21 -1.39 -44.87 -20.67
CA GLY A 21 -1.73 -44.00 -19.54
C GLY A 21 -1.42 -42.56 -19.90
N ASN A 22 -2.39 -41.83 -20.42
CA ASN A 22 -2.35 -40.37 -20.40
C ASN A 22 -2.27 -39.96 -18.95
N MET A 23 -1.07 -39.75 -18.46
CA MET A 23 -0.83 -38.96 -17.24
C MET A 23 -1.25 -37.52 -17.52
N PHE A 24 -2.54 -37.22 -17.31
CA PHE A 24 -2.93 -35.84 -17.04
C PHE A 24 -2.21 -35.43 -15.76
N ALA A 25 -1.04 -34.85 -15.93
CA ALA A 25 -0.43 -34.07 -14.89
C ALA A 25 -1.37 -32.87 -14.66
N SER A 26 -2.31 -33.01 -13.73
CA SER A 26 -3.08 -31.92 -13.17
C SER A 26 -2.07 -30.98 -12.53
N ALA A 27 -1.65 -29.98 -13.28
CA ALA A 27 -0.91 -28.86 -12.74
C ALA A 27 -1.80 -28.20 -11.71
N LEU A 28 -1.60 -28.50 -10.43
CA LEU A 28 -2.19 -27.77 -9.34
C LEU A 28 -1.85 -26.30 -9.57
N PRO A 29 -2.84 -25.38 -9.51
CA PRO A 29 -2.54 -23.97 -9.63
C PRO A 29 -1.56 -23.63 -8.51
N MET A 30 -0.33 -23.31 -8.89
CA MET A 30 0.66 -22.78 -7.96
C MET A 30 0.04 -21.53 -7.34
N PHE A 31 -0.38 -21.62 -6.09
CA PHE A 31 -0.86 -20.49 -5.31
C PHE A 31 0.35 -19.56 -5.13
N ASN A 32 0.47 -18.61 -6.05
CA ASN A 32 1.46 -17.55 -5.96
C ASN A 32 0.85 -16.50 -5.01
N PRO A 33 1.25 -16.44 -3.73
CA PRO A 33 0.74 -15.43 -2.84
C PRO A 33 1.15 -14.06 -3.42
N LYS A 34 0.19 -13.32 -3.95
CA LYS A 34 0.44 -11.94 -4.40
C LYS A 34 1.12 -11.23 -3.23
N LYS A 35 2.38 -10.87 -3.41
CA LYS A 35 3.13 -10.07 -2.44
C LYS A 35 2.25 -8.85 -2.14
N LYS A 36 1.82 -8.70 -0.89
CA LYS A 36 1.03 -7.52 -0.50
C LYS A 36 1.84 -6.29 -0.86
N LYS A 37 1.23 -5.38 -1.61
CA LYS A 37 1.87 -4.14 -2.03
C LYS A 37 1.99 -3.26 -0.80
N LYS A 38 3.19 -2.83 -0.47
CA LYS A 38 3.41 -1.83 0.58
C LYS A 38 2.81 -0.51 0.13
N VAL A 39 2.21 0.21 1.07
CA VAL A 39 1.71 1.57 0.87
C VAL A 39 2.41 2.47 1.87
N TYR A 40 3.00 3.55 1.39
CA TYR A 40 3.64 4.57 2.22
C TYR A 40 2.64 5.69 2.45
N PHE A 41 2.35 5.96 3.70
CA PHE A 41 1.34 6.91 4.11
C PHE A 41 2.01 8.13 4.72
N HIS A 42 1.75 9.29 4.14
CA HIS A 42 2.26 10.57 4.58
C HIS A 42 1.12 11.34 5.25
N TYR A 43 1.26 11.64 6.54
CA TYR A 43 0.22 12.28 7.34
C TYR A 43 0.75 13.59 7.91
N LEU A 44 0.00 14.67 7.72
CA LEU A 44 0.38 16.03 8.07
C LEU A 44 -0.64 16.60 9.06
N LEU A 45 -0.15 17.32 10.06
CA LEU A 45 -0.94 18.12 10.97
C LEU A 45 -0.44 19.56 10.94
N PHE A 46 -1.35 20.52 10.83
CA PHE A 46 -1.06 21.94 10.78
C PHE A 46 -1.78 22.67 11.88
N TRP A 47 -1.05 23.52 12.62
CA TRP A 47 -1.59 24.54 13.50
C TRP A 47 -1.37 25.88 12.81
N LEU A 48 -2.43 26.48 12.33
CA LEU A 48 -2.36 27.80 11.73
C LEU A 48 -2.19 28.87 12.80
N ARG A 49 -1.63 29.99 12.40
CA ARG A 49 -1.48 31.16 13.27
C ARG A 49 -2.86 31.62 13.73
N LYS A 50 -2.97 32.03 14.99
CA LYS A 50 -4.23 32.45 15.62
C LYS A 50 -4.72 33.83 15.20
N ASP A 51 -3.82 34.64 14.63
CA ASP A 51 -4.10 35.98 14.14
C ASP A 51 -4.63 36.03 12.70
N LEU A 52 -4.75 34.86 12.04
CA LEU A 52 -5.33 34.79 10.69
C LEU A 52 -6.84 35.04 10.73
N SER A 53 -7.32 35.85 9.78
CA SER A 53 -8.74 36.03 9.52
C SER A 53 -9.39 34.77 8.95
N GLY A 54 -10.71 34.65 9.03
CA GLY A 54 -11.44 33.53 8.46
C GLY A 54 -11.15 33.31 6.95
N PRO A 55 -11.14 34.36 6.11
CA PRO A 55 -10.73 34.24 4.71
C PRO A 55 -9.30 33.71 4.52
N GLU A 56 -8.33 34.12 5.34
CA GLU A 56 -6.96 33.63 5.25
C GLU A 56 -6.86 32.16 5.65
N VAL A 57 -7.59 31.73 6.70
CA VAL A 57 -7.68 30.32 7.08
C VAL A 57 -8.24 29.50 5.90
N LYS A 58 -9.21 30.03 5.19
CA LYS A 58 -9.75 29.38 3.99
C LYS A 58 -8.77 29.38 2.82
N GLU A 59 -8.02 30.47 2.63
CA GLU A 59 -6.96 30.56 1.60
C GLU A 59 -5.94 29.44 1.76
N PHE A 60 -5.65 29.00 2.99
CA PHE A 60 -4.73 27.89 3.23
C PHE A 60 -5.19 26.57 2.60
N GLU A 61 -6.47 26.38 2.33
CA GLU A 61 -6.95 25.19 1.61
C GLU A 61 -6.36 25.08 0.20
N ASN A 62 -6.01 26.21 -0.45
CA ASN A 62 -5.37 26.23 -1.74
C ASN A 62 -3.97 25.58 -1.72
N PHE A 63 -3.31 25.50 -0.57
CA PHE A 63 -2.09 24.71 -0.38
C PHE A 63 -2.36 23.24 -0.72
N PHE A 64 -3.40 22.66 -0.14
CA PHE A 64 -3.76 21.25 -0.37
C PHE A 64 -4.23 21.02 -1.80
N GLU A 65 -5.00 21.96 -2.38
CA GLU A 65 -5.42 21.87 -3.78
C GLU A 65 -4.22 21.98 -4.75
N GLY A 66 -3.19 22.74 -4.37
CA GLY A 66 -1.91 22.78 -5.08
C GLY A 66 -1.18 21.42 -4.98
N LEU A 67 -1.07 20.86 -3.80
CA LEU A 67 -0.43 19.55 -3.57
C LEU A 67 -1.12 18.41 -4.33
N LYS A 68 -2.44 18.42 -4.47
CA LYS A 68 -3.20 17.42 -5.25
C LYS A 68 -2.78 17.34 -6.72
N LYS A 69 -2.25 18.41 -7.27
CA LYS A 69 -1.83 18.48 -8.67
C LYS A 69 -0.43 17.93 -8.93
N LEU A 70 0.32 17.65 -7.87
CA LEU A 70 1.69 17.15 -7.98
C LEU A 70 1.72 15.65 -8.27
N PRO A 71 2.77 15.17 -8.97
CA PRO A 71 2.94 13.75 -9.27
C PRO A 71 3.27 12.93 -8.02
N TYR A 72 3.27 11.61 -8.14
CA TYR A 72 3.58 10.57 -7.17
C TYR A 72 2.52 10.35 -6.08
N GLN A 73 1.96 11.42 -5.48
CA GLN A 73 0.97 11.30 -4.43
C GLN A 73 -0.37 10.75 -4.97
N LYS A 74 -1.05 9.98 -4.14
CA LYS A 74 -2.38 9.41 -4.40
C LYS A 74 -3.29 9.66 -3.21
N ASN A 75 -4.58 9.75 -3.49
CA ASN A 75 -5.62 9.81 -2.48
C ASN A 75 -5.46 10.96 -1.47
N LEU A 76 -4.85 12.10 -1.89
CA LEU A 76 -4.71 13.24 -1.00
C LEU A 76 -6.08 13.71 -0.51
N ARG A 77 -6.22 13.74 0.79
CA ARG A 77 -7.38 14.26 1.51
C ARG A 77 -6.90 15.20 2.59
N TYR A 78 -7.69 16.21 2.89
CA TYR A 78 -7.45 17.12 4.01
C TYR A 78 -8.76 17.45 4.70
N GLY A 79 -8.67 17.89 5.96
CA GLY A 79 -9.85 18.19 6.75
C GLY A 79 -9.50 18.90 8.04
N LYS A 80 -10.53 19.16 8.83
CA LYS A 80 -10.46 19.77 10.17
C LYS A 80 -10.71 18.72 11.25
N PRO A 81 -10.38 19.00 12.51
CA PRO A 81 -10.74 18.10 13.61
C PRO A 81 -12.22 17.76 13.59
N ALA A 82 -12.54 16.48 13.76
CA ALA A 82 -13.92 16.06 13.94
C ALA A 82 -14.43 16.46 15.33
N ALA A 83 -15.74 16.76 15.44
CA ALA A 83 -16.40 17.06 16.72
C ALA A 83 -16.64 15.76 17.52
N SER A 84 -15.58 15.00 17.78
CA SER A 84 -15.64 13.77 18.58
C SER A 84 -15.75 14.10 20.07
N SER A 85 -16.35 13.19 20.84
CA SER A 85 -16.39 13.33 22.30
C SER A 85 -14.98 13.41 22.89
N PRO A 86 -14.71 14.34 23.83
CA PRO A 86 -13.42 14.48 24.46
C PRO A 86 -12.97 13.19 25.16
N ARG A 87 -11.67 12.87 25.04
CA ARG A 87 -11.01 11.74 25.70
C ARG A 87 -9.52 12.07 25.85
N SER A 88 -8.87 11.48 26.86
CA SER A 88 -7.49 11.84 27.26
C SER A 88 -6.44 11.67 26.16
N VAL A 89 -6.69 10.81 25.19
CA VAL A 89 -5.78 10.53 24.07
C VAL A 89 -6.14 11.25 22.77
N LEU A 90 -7.22 12.05 22.79
CA LEU A 90 -7.66 12.79 21.60
C LEU A 90 -6.96 14.15 21.56
N ASP A 91 -6.15 14.37 20.53
CA ASP A 91 -5.66 15.70 20.17
C ASP A 91 -6.48 16.26 19.00
N SER A 92 -7.26 17.27 19.27
CA SER A 92 -8.06 18.04 18.30
C SER A 92 -7.60 19.49 18.20
N THR A 93 -6.38 19.79 18.62
CA THR A 93 -5.84 21.16 18.66
C THR A 93 -5.36 21.66 17.30
N PHE A 94 -5.13 20.77 16.34
CA PHE A 94 -4.71 21.15 14.99
C PHE A 94 -5.81 21.89 14.22
N THR A 95 -5.44 22.74 13.28
CA THR A 95 -6.40 23.45 12.41
C THR A 95 -6.78 22.61 11.20
N TYR A 96 -5.80 21.98 10.55
CA TYR A 96 -5.99 21.08 9.42
C TYR A 96 -5.10 19.85 9.55
N ASN A 97 -5.59 18.75 9.00
CA ASN A 97 -4.76 17.61 8.66
C ASN A 97 -4.80 17.36 7.15
N ALA A 98 -3.76 16.70 6.64
CA ALA A 98 -3.78 16.12 5.32
C ALA A 98 -3.17 14.73 5.37
N CYS A 99 -3.60 13.86 4.46
CA CYS A 99 -3.01 12.54 4.29
C CYS A 99 -2.95 12.19 2.81
N MET A 100 -1.93 11.44 2.43
CA MET A 100 -1.73 10.95 1.07
C MET A 100 -0.93 9.66 1.07
N GLU A 101 -0.97 8.95 -0.03
CA GLU A 101 -0.35 7.65 -0.21
C GLU A 101 0.68 7.69 -1.34
N PHE A 102 1.72 6.85 -1.22
CA PHE A 102 2.74 6.63 -2.23
C PHE A 102 2.96 5.13 -2.44
N ASP A 103 3.34 4.74 -3.65
CA ASP A 103 3.59 3.34 -3.98
C ASP A 103 4.96 2.85 -3.50
N SER A 104 5.89 3.77 -3.21
CA SER A 104 7.23 3.46 -2.71
C SER A 104 7.80 4.60 -1.85
N LEU A 105 8.84 4.29 -1.10
CA LEU A 105 9.60 5.28 -0.34
C LEU A 105 10.30 6.27 -1.28
N GLU A 106 10.80 5.78 -2.40
CA GLU A 106 11.47 6.59 -3.42
C GLU A 106 10.53 7.65 -4.00
N GLU A 107 9.25 7.30 -4.25
CA GLU A 107 8.24 8.26 -4.70
C GLU A 107 7.93 9.32 -3.64
N LEU A 108 7.81 8.93 -2.36
CA LEU A 108 7.60 9.85 -1.25
C LEU A 108 8.77 10.84 -1.13
N GLU A 109 10.01 10.34 -1.18
CA GLU A 109 11.21 11.18 -1.13
C GLU A 109 11.35 12.09 -2.36
N ALA A 110 11.02 11.57 -3.55
CA ALA A 110 11.04 12.36 -4.79
C ALA A 110 10.00 13.48 -4.73
N TYR A 111 8.79 13.19 -4.25
CA TYR A 111 7.73 14.18 -4.02
C TYR A 111 8.19 15.34 -3.13
N GLY A 112 8.84 15.03 -2.01
CA GLY A 112 9.35 16.04 -1.08
C GLY A 112 10.41 16.98 -1.70
N LYS A 113 11.09 16.54 -2.77
CA LYS A 113 12.16 17.28 -3.47
C LYS A 113 11.65 18.02 -4.72
N LEU A 114 10.38 17.85 -5.13
CA LEU A 114 9.84 18.55 -6.28
C LEU A 114 9.93 20.07 -6.09
N PRO A 115 10.43 20.81 -7.09
CA PRO A 115 10.48 22.28 -7.02
C PRO A 115 9.10 22.90 -6.74
N GLU A 116 8.04 22.34 -7.34
CA GLU A 116 6.66 22.80 -7.16
C GLU A 116 6.16 22.54 -5.74
N HIS A 117 6.52 21.41 -5.13
CA HIS A 117 6.23 21.10 -3.73
C HIS A 117 6.91 22.12 -2.81
N LEU A 118 8.21 22.34 -3.01
CA LEU A 118 8.99 23.29 -2.21
C LEU A 118 8.46 24.73 -2.35
N ALA A 119 8.06 25.12 -3.56
CA ALA A 119 7.45 26.43 -3.80
C ALA A 119 6.11 26.61 -3.07
N LEU A 120 5.25 25.58 -3.07
CA LEU A 120 4.01 25.59 -2.30
C LEU A 120 4.27 25.68 -0.81
N VAL A 121 5.17 24.87 -0.28
CA VAL A 121 5.55 24.93 1.14
C VAL A 121 6.07 26.32 1.50
N GLN A 122 6.95 26.89 0.72
CA GLN A 122 7.50 28.23 0.95
C GLN A 122 6.42 29.32 0.93
N LYS A 123 5.49 29.24 -0.03
CA LYS A 123 4.36 30.19 -0.15
C LYS A 123 3.46 30.17 1.09
N TYR A 124 3.14 28.98 1.60
CA TYR A 124 2.17 28.83 2.69
C TYR A 124 2.79 28.71 4.07
N LYS A 125 4.13 28.63 4.18
CA LYS A 125 4.84 28.62 5.45
C LYS A 125 4.45 29.75 6.42
N PRO A 126 4.18 30.99 5.97
CA PRO A 126 3.75 32.06 6.89
C PRO A 126 2.37 31.85 7.53
N PHE A 127 1.56 30.91 7.06
CA PHE A 127 0.22 30.67 7.56
C PHE A 127 0.20 29.80 8.84
N PHE A 128 1.20 28.95 9.06
CA PHE A 128 1.20 28.04 10.19
C PHE A 128 2.37 28.31 11.15
N GLU A 129 2.08 28.15 12.44
CA GLU A 129 3.08 28.25 13.52
C GLU A 129 3.74 26.90 13.84
N ARG A 130 3.03 25.80 13.51
CA ARG A 130 3.51 24.43 13.74
C ARG A 130 3.01 23.48 12.66
N MET A 131 3.88 22.54 12.31
CA MET A 131 3.54 21.41 11.43
C MET A 131 4.16 20.14 12.01
N LEU A 132 3.45 19.02 11.90
CA LEU A 132 3.99 17.68 12.17
C LEU A 132 3.77 16.80 10.95
N VAL A 133 4.73 15.92 10.73
CA VAL A 133 4.70 14.93 9.64
C VAL A 133 4.90 13.55 10.23
N TYR A 134 4.10 12.59 9.79
CA TYR A 134 4.25 11.18 10.11
C TYR A 134 4.28 10.39 8.81
N ASP A 135 5.39 9.68 8.58
CA ASP A 135 5.55 8.74 7.48
C ASP A 135 5.42 7.31 8.01
N THR A 136 4.51 6.53 7.44
CA THR A 136 4.22 5.17 7.89
C THR A 136 4.17 4.24 6.70
N VAL A 137 4.66 3.00 6.86
CA VAL A 137 4.52 1.94 5.85
C VAL A 137 3.50 0.91 6.32
N TYR A 138 2.53 0.60 5.46
CA TYR A 138 1.55 -0.48 5.65
C TYR A 138 1.93 -1.69 4.77
N ASN A 139 1.80 -2.89 5.35
CA ASN A 139 2.11 -4.18 4.72
C ASN A 139 0.85 -4.91 4.26
#